data_c24415dcaf6ae5a6baf8b101716d3354
#
_entry.id   c24415dcaf6ae5a6baf8b101716d3354
#
_cell.length_a   1.000
_cell.length_b   1.000
_cell.length_c   1.000
_cell.angle_alpha   90.00
_cell.angle_beta   90.00
_cell.angle_gamma   90.00
#
_symmetry.space_group_name_H-M   'P 1'
#
loop_
_entity.id
_entity.type
_entity.pdbx_description
1 polymer ?
#
loop_
_entity_poly.entity_id
_entity_poly.type
_entity_poly.pdbx_seq_one_letter_code
_entity_poly.pdbx_strand_id
1 'polypeptide(L)'
;KGGTRYSLKLLPFGGSCMMLGEDEGYDAPGETEKGSSCDQNQSLTDGKTDRLLLPPGATGTYFNAVSAWTRFKVVVAGPVFNFILAWFCAFFVISCVGFDPASVVSVEDGYPAQEAGLQAGDTIERLNGTRTYLYRDVQTYLQFHPGKSVTVEYVRDGKSYTTQMVPRYSEEAGRYLIGISGGVYRKPASVIQTAQYSFYEVRYWIRVTFSSLGMILKRQVSSNDIAGPVRIVSMIGTTVKESQSYGLMIVLVNLANMCILLSANLGVMNLLPIPALDGGRLVFIILEMLRGKP
;
A
#
# COMPACT_ATOMS: atom_id res chain seq x y z
N LYS A 1 -5.10 10.69 -30.52
CA LYS A 1 -5.31 12.05 -29.98
C LYS A 1 -4.11 12.39 -29.11
N GLY A 2 -3.35 13.48 -29.41
CA GLY A 2 -2.35 14.03 -28.51
C GLY A 2 -0.96 13.39 -28.48
N GLY A 3 -0.45 12.74 -29.55
CA GLY A 3 0.95 12.29 -29.60
C GLY A 3 1.32 11.12 -28.65
N THR A 4 0.39 10.59 -27.88
CA THR A 4 0.63 9.45 -26.99
C THR A 4 0.70 8.15 -27.77
N ARG A 5 1.82 7.42 -27.68
CA ARG A 5 2.02 6.13 -28.31
C ARG A 5 1.61 5.00 -27.37
N TYR A 6 0.58 4.25 -27.74
CA TYR A 6 0.13 3.06 -27.03
C TYR A 6 0.76 1.83 -27.66
N SER A 7 1.43 0.98 -26.89
CA SER A 7 2.00 -0.28 -27.36
C SER A 7 1.53 -1.45 -26.49
N LEU A 8 1.16 -2.55 -27.14
CA LEU A 8 0.85 -3.81 -26.47
C LEU A 8 2.11 -4.69 -26.48
N LYS A 9 2.59 -5.08 -25.30
CA LYS A 9 3.76 -5.98 -25.21
C LYS A 9 3.30 -7.43 -25.15
N LEU A 10 4.05 -8.31 -25.80
CA LEU A 10 3.74 -9.76 -25.86
C LEU A 10 3.84 -10.43 -24.48
N LEU A 11 4.69 -9.91 -23.60
CA LEU A 11 4.82 -10.39 -22.23
C LEU A 11 4.12 -9.40 -21.28
N PRO A 12 3.00 -9.79 -20.64
CA PRO A 12 2.19 -8.88 -19.81
C PRO A 12 2.74 -8.74 -18.39
N PHE A 13 4.02 -8.39 -18.24
CA PHE A 13 4.60 -8.09 -16.92
C PHE A 13 4.34 -6.63 -16.52
N GLY A 14 3.05 -6.25 -16.48
CA GLY A 14 2.63 -4.91 -16.07
C GLY A 14 2.64 -3.87 -17.19
N GLY A 15 2.04 -2.71 -16.92
CA GLY A 15 2.09 -1.53 -17.79
C GLY A 15 3.26 -0.64 -17.41
N SER A 16 3.98 -0.10 -18.38
CA SER A 16 4.96 0.97 -18.16
C SER A 16 4.52 2.22 -18.90
N CYS A 17 4.55 3.35 -18.22
CA CYS A 17 4.38 4.67 -18.82
C CYS A 17 5.75 5.32 -18.84
N MET A 18 6.28 5.59 -20.04
CA MET A 18 7.54 6.32 -20.22
C MET A 18 7.20 7.76 -20.64
N MET A 19 7.67 8.71 -19.87
CA MET A 19 7.52 10.13 -20.21
C MET A 19 8.70 10.60 -21.04
N LEU A 20 8.43 11.45 -22.01
CA LEU A 20 9.50 12.00 -22.87
C LEU A 20 10.51 12.79 -22.03
N GLY A 21 11.82 12.42 -22.12
CA GLY A 21 12.88 13.06 -21.35
C GLY A 21 13.02 12.59 -19.91
N GLU A 22 12.49 11.42 -19.58
CA GLU A 22 12.59 10.80 -18.25
C GLU A 22 13.96 10.12 -18.04
N ASP A 23 14.50 9.50 -19.10
CA ASP A 23 15.82 8.89 -19.11
C ASP A 23 16.75 9.64 -20.08
N GLU A 24 17.93 10.05 -19.62
CA GLU A 24 18.97 10.70 -20.45
C GLU A 24 19.58 9.77 -21.52
N GLY A 25 19.10 8.54 -21.66
CA GLY A 25 19.64 7.50 -22.54
C GLY A 25 18.70 7.00 -23.63
N TYR A 26 17.60 7.70 -23.92
CA TYR A 26 16.71 7.29 -25.01
C TYR A 26 17.16 7.90 -26.34
N ASP A 27 18.04 7.18 -27.05
CA ASP A 27 18.32 7.42 -28.47
C ASP A 27 17.00 7.24 -29.25
N ALA A 28 16.58 8.28 -29.95
CA ALA A 28 15.40 8.24 -30.81
C ALA A 28 15.56 7.08 -31.81
N PRO A 29 14.53 6.22 -32.01
CA PRO A 29 14.62 5.19 -33.03
C PRO A 29 14.56 5.84 -34.42
N GLY A 30 15.72 6.02 -35.04
CA GLY A 30 15.78 6.60 -36.40
C GLY A 30 17.12 6.96 -36.97
N GLU A 31 18.23 6.75 -36.26
CA GLU A 31 19.54 6.92 -36.87
C GLU A 31 20.27 5.58 -37.01
N THR A 32 19.95 4.87 -38.09
CA THR A 32 20.86 3.92 -38.73
C THR A 32 22.09 4.68 -39.22
N GLU A 33 23.24 4.22 -38.74
CA GLU A 33 24.59 4.40 -39.22
C GLU A 33 24.76 5.13 -40.59
N LYS A 34 25.40 6.30 -40.56
CA LYS A 34 26.38 6.64 -41.58
C LYS A 34 27.46 7.47 -40.96
N GLY A 35 28.64 6.92 -41.11
CA GLY A 35 29.89 7.29 -40.50
C GLY A 35 30.39 8.70 -40.76
N SER A 36 31.39 8.99 -39.94
CA SER A 36 32.57 9.79 -40.25
C SER A 36 32.40 11.30 -40.39
N SER A 37 32.86 11.99 -39.47
CA SER A 37 34.03 12.87 -39.42
C SER A 37 33.87 13.97 -38.38
N CYS A 38 34.89 14.05 -37.52
CA CYS A 38 35.16 15.18 -36.65
C CYS A 38 35.21 16.47 -37.46
N ASP A 39 34.51 17.49 -36.97
CA ASP A 39 34.96 18.86 -37.08
C ASP A 39 34.73 19.58 -35.76
N GLN A 40 35.86 19.81 -35.07
CA GLN A 40 35.98 20.74 -33.97
C GLN A 40 35.84 22.15 -34.53
N ASN A 41 34.95 22.91 -34.01
CA ASN A 41 34.95 24.34 -33.69
C ASN A 41 33.58 24.96 -33.89
N GLN A 42 32.85 25.11 -32.80
CA GLN A 42 32.08 26.33 -32.66
C GLN A 42 31.89 26.69 -31.18
N SER A 43 32.39 27.86 -30.92
CA SER A 43 32.48 28.65 -29.71
C SER A 43 31.27 28.67 -28.82
N LEU A 44 31.53 28.52 -27.50
CA LEU A 44 30.79 29.01 -26.36
C LEU A 44 30.32 30.47 -26.59
N THR A 45 29.02 30.68 -26.67
CA THR A 45 28.29 31.85 -26.14
C THR A 45 26.79 31.65 -26.39
N ASP A 46 26.04 31.61 -25.42
CA ASP A 46 24.76 32.19 -25.02
C ASP A 46 23.89 31.20 -24.29
N GLY A 47 23.64 31.50 -23.02
CA GLY A 47 22.66 30.86 -22.17
C GLY A 47 21.22 31.13 -22.67
N LYS A 48 20.78 30.39 -23.67
CA LYS A 48 19.40 30.19 -24.04
C LYS A 48 19.14 28.69 -24.07
N THR A 49 18.38 28.24 -23.06
CA THR A 49 17.59 27.01 -23.04
C THR A 49 17.64 26.23 -24.35
N ASP A 50 18.45 25.17 -24.40
CA ASP A 50 18.29 24.11 -25.38
C ASP A 50 16.84 23.60 -25.25
N ARG A 51 15.97 24.12 -26.11
CA ARG A 51 14.68 23.49 -26.40
C ARG A 51 15.03 22.21 -27.15
N LEU A 52 15.24 21.14 -26.42
CA LEU A 52 15.27 19.79 -27.00
C LEU A 52 14.06 19.68 -27.93
N LEU A 53 14.33 19.62 -29.22
CA LEU A 53 13.34 19.57 -30.26
C LEU A 53 12.54 18.28 -30.10
N LEU A 54 11.24 18.42 -29.88
CA LEU A 54 10.33 17.28 -29.84
C LEU A 54 10.40 16.53 -31.18
N PRO A 55 10.31 15.19 -31.20
CA PRO A 55 10.21 14.42 -32.42
C PRO A 55 9.07 14.97 -33.31
N PRO A 56 9.21 14.93 -34.64
CA PRO A 56 8.20 15.44 -35.57
C PRO A 56 6.82 14.84 -35.26
N GLY A 57 5.85 15.70 -34.91
CA GLY A 57 4.47 15.29 -34.56
C GLY A 57 4.19 15.10 -33.07
N ALA A 58 5.17 15.25 -32.18
CA ALA A 58 4.92 15.24 -30.75
C ALA A 58 4.49 16.64 -30.27
N THR A 59 3.32 16.72 -29.65
CA THR A 59 2.83 17.92 -28.97
C THR A 59 3.01 17.75 -27.46
N GLY A 60 3.92 18.47 -26.82
CA GLY A 60 4.14 18.39 -25.38
C GLY A 60 5.47 18.99 -24.97
N THR A 61 5.73 18.98 -23.67
CA THR A 61 7.02 19.40 -23.08
C THR A 61 7.71 18.20 -22.47
N TYR A 62 9.03 18.17 -22.53
CA TYR A 62 9.82 17.15 -21.84
C TYR A 62 9.55 17.17 -20.32
N PHE A 63 9.54 16.00 -19.70
CA PHE A 63 9.29 15.87 -18.26
C PHE A 63 10.26 16.72 -17.42
N ASN A 64 11.55 16.77 -17.83
CA ASN A 64 12.56 17.56 -17.14
C ASN A 64 12.43 19.09 -17.38
N ALA A 65 11.71 19.53 -18.42
CA ALA A 65 11.47 20.94 -18.70
C ALA A 65 10.27 21.51 -17.92
N VAL A 66 9.50 20.66 -17.24
CA VAL A 66 8.32 21.10 -16.45
C VAL A 66 8.76 21.43 -15.03
N SER A 67 8.05 22.37 -14.37
CA SER A 67 8.37 22.75 -12.99
C SER A 67 8.43 21.54 -12.03
N ALA A 68 9.34 21.58 -11.05
CA ALA A 68 9.51 20.54 -10.06
C ALA A 68 8.19 20.19 -9.33
N TRP A 69 7.33 21.18 -9.08
CA TRP A 69 6.00 20.98 -8.49
C TRP A 69 5.06 20.16 -9.38
N THR A 70 5.12 20.34 -10.70
CA THR A 70 4.32 19.55 -11.64
C THR A 70 4.85 18.12 -11.72
N ARG A 71 6.18 17.93 -11.78
CA ARG A 71 6.83 16.61 -11.71
C ARG A 71 6.45 15.87 -10.43
N PHE A 72 6.50 16.54 -9.28
CA PHE A 72 6.07 16.00 -8.00
C PHE A 72 4.64 15.45 -8.04
N LYS A 73 3.70 16.25 -8.54
CA LYS A 73 2.28 15.83 -8.65
C LYS A 73 2.11 14.59 -9.53
N VAL A 74 2.82 14.54 -10.67
CA VAL A 74 2.73 13.41 -11.60
C VAL A 74 3.26 12.12 -10.96
N VAL A 75 4.43 12.18 -10.30
CA VAL A 75 5.02 11.01 -9.65
C VAL A 75 4.18 10.54 -8.45
N VAL A 76 3.68 11.47 -7.62
CA VAL A 76 2.82 11.13 -6.47
C VAL A 76 1.47 10.55 -6.91
N ALA A 77 0.97 10.93 -8.09
CA ALA A 77 -0.32 10.44 -8.60
C ALA A 77 -0.37 8.91 -8.68
N GLY A 78 0.73 8.24 -9.05
CA GLY A 78 0.81 6.77 -9.12
C GLY A 78 0.42 6.09 -7.78
N PRO A 79 1.18 6.32 -6.70
CA PRO A 79 0.84 5.80 -5.37
C PRO A 79 -0.55 6.22 -4.88
N VAL A 80 -0.97 7.47 -5.12
CA VAL A 80 -2.28 7.95 -4.70
C VAL A 80 -3.40 7.19 -5.41
N PHE A 81 -3.29 6.94 -6.71
CA PHE A 81 -4.29 6.14 -7.44
C PHE A 81 -4.36 4.69 -6.94
N ASN A 82 -3.26 4.09 -6.50
CA ASN A 82 -3.26 2.78 -5.87
C ASN A 82 -4.08 2.78 -4.57
N PHE A 83 -3.93 3.80 -3.71
CA PHE A 83 -4.76 3.92 -2.50
C PHE A 83 -6.23 4.20 -2.81
N ILE A 84 -6.52 5.00 -3.84
CA ILE A 84 -7.90 5.25 -4.30
C ILE A 84 -8.52 3.94 -4.80
N LEU A 85 -7.81 3.16 -5.60
CA LEU A 85 -8.28 1.85 -6.09
C LEU A 85 -8.54 0.90 -4.91
N ALA A 86 -7.60 0.81 -3.96
CA ALA A 86 -7.77 0.00 -2.75
C ALA A 86 -9.02 0.43 -1.97
N TRP A 87 -9.27 1.73 -1.85
CA TRP A 87 -10.45 2.25 -1.16
C TRP A 87 -11.76 1.89 -1.88
N PHE A 88 -11.81 1.98 -3.21
CA PHE A 88 -13.00 1.57 -3.98
C PHE A 88 -13.27 0.06 -3.85
N CYS A 89 -12.22 -0.77 -3.91
CA CYS A 89 -12.35 -2.20 -3.68
C CYS A 89 -12.82 -2.50 -2.26
N ALA A 90 -12.30 -1.80 -1.24
CA ALA A 90 -12.74 -1.93 0.14
C ALA A 90 -14.20 -1.49 0.31
N PHE A 91 -14.62 -0.42 -0.36
CA PHE A 91 -16.01 0.02 -0.36
C PHE A 91 -16.96 -1.05 -0.93
N PHE A 92 -16.56 -1.69 -2.02
CA PHE A 92 -17.31 -2.81 -2.59
C PHE A 92 -17.40 -3.99 -1.61
N VAL A 93 -16.25 -4.43 -1.05
CA VAL A 93 -16.21 -5.56 -0.11
C VAL A 93 -17.07 -5.29 1.13
N ILE A 94 -16.92 -4.12 1.76
CA ILE A 94 -17.66 -3.77 2.97
C ILE A 94 -19.16 -3.63 2.69
N SER A 95 -19.55 -3.15 1.50
CA SER A 95 -20.96 -3.12 1.09
C SER A 95 -21.56 -4.52 0.98
N CYS A 96 -20.78 -5.51 0.54
CA CYS A 96 -21.25 -6.89 0.34
C CYS A 96 -21.22 -7.71 1.63
N VAL A 97 -20.10 -7.68 2.35
CA VAL A 97 -19.81 -8.56 3.49
C VAL A 97 -20.02 -7.85 4.82
N GLY A 98 -19.71 -6.55 4.89
CA GLY A 98 -19.67 -5.79 6.13
C GLY A 98 -18.24 -5.54 6.62
N PHE A 99 -18.12 -5.07 7.86
CA PHE A 99 -16.85 -4.73 8.52
C PHE A 99 -16.75 -5.42 9.88
N ASP A 100 -15.55 -5.62 10.39
CA ASP A 100 -15.19 -6.24 11.65
C ASP A 100 -14.75 -5.20 12.69
N PRO A 101 -15.65 -4.59 13.48
CA PRO A 101 -15.26 -3.61 14.48
C PRO A 101 -14.37 -4.24 15.55
N ALA A 102 -13.51 -3.43 16.20
CA ALA A 102 -12.63 -3.86 17.28
C ALA A 102 -13.40 -4.15 18.59
N SER A 103 -14.53 -4.88 18.51
CA SER A 103 -15.36 -5.24 19.64
C SER A 103 -15.04 -6.65 20.14
N VAL A 104 -15.04 -6.80 21.47
CA VAL A 104 -14.88 -8.07 22.16
C VAL A 104 -16.25 -8.78 22.18
N VAL A 105 -16.31 -9.98 21.64
CA VAL A 105 -17.50 -10.82 21.61
C VAL A 105 -17.53 -11.75 22.82
N SER A 106 -16.38 -12.34 23.14
CA SER A 106 -16.20 -13.17 24.32
C SER A 106 -14.79 -13.04 24.86
N VAL A 107 -14.63 -13.34 26.13
CA VAL A 107 -13.35 -13.44 26.81
C VAL A 107 -13.16 -14.89 27.26
N GLU A 108 -11.98 -15.44 26.98
CA GLU A 108 -11.64 -16.82 27.32
C GLU A 108 -11.10 -16.91 28.74
N ASP A 109 -11.55 -17.94 29.47
CA ASP A 109 -11.15 -18.18 30.84
C ASP A 109 -9.67 -18.53 30.96
N GLY A 110 -9.01 -18.01 32.00
CA GLY A 110 -7.60 -18.25 32.27
C GLY A 110 -6.62 -17.48 31.37
N TYR A 111 -7.12 -16.56 30.53
CA TYR A 111 -6.29 -15.69 29.70
C TYR A 111 -6.14 -14.27 30.30
N PRO A 112 -5.09 -13.54 29.91
CA PRO A 112 -4.78 -12.20 30.45
C PRO A 112 -5.92 -11.19 30.34
N ALA A 113 -6.77 -11.28 29.31
CA ALA A 113 -7.91 -10.38 29.14
C ALA A 113 -8.96 -10.53 30.26
N GLN A 114 -9.22 -11.75 30.72
CA GLN A 114 -10.08 -12.02 31.85
C GLN A 114 -9.50 -11.46 33.14
N GLU A 115 -8.22 -11.74 33.42
CA GLU A 115 -7.51 -11.24 34.59
C GLU A 115 -7.48 -9.71 34.64
N ALA A 116 -7.42 -9.06 33.46
CA ALA A 116 -7.43 -7.61 33.30
C ALA A 116 -8.85 -7.00 33.32
N GLY A 117 -9.91 -7.81 33.46
CA GLY A 117 -11.28 -7.37 33.62
C GLY A 117 -11.99 -6.95 32.33
N LEU A 118 -11.47 -7.35 31.15
CA LEU A 118 -12.21 -7.20 29.88
C LEU A 118 -13.47 -8.06 29.86
N GLN A 119 -14.51 -7.58 29.19
CA GLN A 119 -15.81 -8.26 29.10
C GLN A 119 -16.33 -8.25 27.66
N ALA A 120 -17.27 -9.15 27.39
CA ALA A 120 -18.01 -9.09 26.15
C ALA A 120 -18.77 -7.77 26.01
N GLY A 121 -18.73 -7.16 24.83
CA GLY A 121 -19.30 -5.84 24.55
C GLY A 121 -18.29 -4.69 24.60
N ASP A 122 -17.11 -4.87 25.20
CA ASP A 122 -16.05 -3.87 25.19
C ASP A 122 -15.60 -3.57 23.75
N THR A 123 -15.28 -2.31 23.49
CA THR A 123 -14.68 -1.90 22.22
C THR A 123 -13.26 -1.42 22.46
N ILE A 124 -12.27 -2.08 21.85
CA ILE A 124 -10.86 -1.72 21.99
C ILE A 124 -10.58 -0.52 21.12
N GLU A 125 -10.16 0.60 21.73
CA GLU A 125 -9.84 1.83 21.00
C GLU A 125 -8.36 1.97 20.70
N ARG A 126 -7.48 1.57 21.64
CA ARG A 126 -6.03 1.68 21.45
C ARG A 126 -5.26 0.55 22.12
N LEU A 127 -4.11 0.24 21.51
CA LEU A 127 -3.09 -0.66 22.04
C LEU A 127 -1.76 0.08 22.10
N ASN A 128 -1.21 0.30 23.30
CA ASN A 128 -0.01 1.14 23.52
C ASN A 128 -0.08 2.47 22.78
N GLY A 129 -1.21 3.20 22.91
CA GLY A 129 -1.47 4.47 22.24
C GLY A 129 -1.80 4.38 20.74
N THR A 130 -1.64 3.20 20.13
CA THR A 130 -1.96 2.98 18.72
C THR A 130 -3.45 2.71 18.52
N ARG A 131 -4.13 3.53 17.74
CA ARG A 131 -5.58 3.44 17.53
C ARG A 131 -5.97 2.22 16.70
N THR A 132 -6.99 1.50 17.15
CA THR A 132 -7.58 0.32 16.51
C THR A 132 -8.99 0.66 16.03
N TYR A 133 -9.36 0.18 14.86
CA TYR A 133 -10.69 0.38 14.27
C TYR A 133 -11.35 -0.95 13.89
N LEU A 134 -10.52 -1.91 13.51
CA LEU A 134 -10.90 -3.24 13.08
C LEU A 134 -10.38 -4.25 14.11
N TYR A 135 -11.09 -5.36 14.28
CA TYR A 135 -10.65 -6.42 15.18
C TYR A 135 -9.31 -7.02 14.75
N ARG A 136 -9.09 -7.11 13.45
CA ARG A 136 -7.80 -7.54 12.90
C ARG A 136 -6.63 -6.57 13.21
N ASP A 137 -6.88 -5.28 13.51
CA ASP A 137 -5.86 -4.37 14.04
C ASP A 137 -5.30 -4.90 15.35
N VAL A 138 -6.19 -5.41 16.22
CA VAL A 138 -5.81 -5.99 17.53
C VAL A 138 -4.98 -7.25 17.35
N GLN A 139 -5.46 -8.18 16.51
CA GLN A 139 -4.75 -9.44 16.25
C GLN A 139 -3.36 -9.19 15.65
N THR A 140 -3.29 -8.33 14.65
CA THR A 140 -2.04 -8.00 13.96
C THR A 140 -1.07 -7.28 14.89
N TYR A 141 -1.58 -6.37 15.75
CA TYR A 141 -0.74 -5.70 16.74
C TYR A 141 -0.06 -6.70 17.68
N LEU A 142 -0.80 -7.66 18.21
CA LEU A 142 -0.27 -8.71 19.09
C LEU A 142 0.75 -9.61 18.38
N GLN A 143 0.50 -9.93 17.12
CA GLN A 143 1.42 -10.72 16.29
C GLN A 143 2.76 -10.03 16.06
N PHE A 144 2.76 -8.71 15.87
CA PHE A 144 3.99 -7.93 15.70
C PHE A 144 4.72 -7.60 17.02
N HIS A 145 4.06 -7.82 18.18
CA HIS A 145 4.63 -7.55 19.50
C HIS A 145 4.51 -8.75 20.44
N PRO A 146 5.09 -9.91 20.07
CA PRO A 146 4.94 -11.15 20.83
C PRO A 146 5.46 -11.02 22.25
N GLY A 147 4.68 -11.43 23.26
CA GLY A 147 5.07 -11.50 24.66
C GLY A 147 5.36 -10.17 25.35
N LYS A 148 5.15 -9.04 24.67
CA LYS A 148 5.35 -7.71 25.27
C LYS A 148 4.11 -7.26 26.01
N SER A 149 4.31 -6.53 27.12
CA SER A 149 3.21 -5.88 27.83
C SER A 149 2.48 -4.89 26.94
N VAL A 150 1.15 -4.96 26.95
CA VAL A 150 0.25 -4.15 26.13
C VAL A 150 -0.71 -3.38 27.05
N THR A 151 -0.70 -2.06 26.93
CA THR A 151 -1.72 -1.19 27.51
C THR A 151 -2.91 -1.16 26.56
N VAL A 152 -4.07 -1.55 27.05
CA VAL A 152 -5.32 -1.62 26.29
C VAL A 152 -6.25 -0.52 26.80
N GLU A 153 -6.61 0.39 25.90
CA GLU A 153 -7.67 1.37 26.15
C GLU A 153 -8.94 0.87 25.47
N TYR A 154 -10.03 0.77 26.23
CA TYR A 154 -11.30 0.26 25.73
C TYR A 154 -12.48 1.06 26.27
N VAL A 155 -13.61 1.00 25.57
CA VAL A 155 -14.86 1.64 25.94
C VAL A 155 -15.88 0.58 26.31
N ARG A 156 -16.50 0.79 27.47
CA ARG A 156 -17.64 0.01 28.00
C ARG A 156 -18.74 0.99 28.42
N ASP A 157 -19.94 0.83 27.91
CA ASP A 157 -21.10 1.68 28.21
C ASP A 157 -20.80 3.19 28.09
N GLY A 158 -20.04 3.56 27.05
CA GLY A 158 -19.67 4.95 26.76
C GLY A 158 -18.58 5.53 27.68
N LYS A 159 -17.99 4.74 28.57
CA LYS A 159 -16.88 5.16 29.45
C LYS A 159 -15.58 4.51 29.01
N SER A 160 -14.50 5.30 28.99
CA SER A 160 -13.16 4.80 28.65
C SER A 160 -12.49 4.20 29.88
N TYR A 161 -11.87 3.06 29.69
CA TYR A 161 -11.07 2.34 30.68
C TYR A 161 -9.70 2.03 30.09
N THR A 162 -8.73 1.86 30.99
CA THR A 162 -7.36 1.48 30.61
C THR A 162 -6.90 0.34 31.49
N THR A 163 -6.37 -0.70 30.89
CA THR A 163 -5.78 -1.84 31.59
C THR A 163 -4.48 -2.25 30.94
N GLN A 164 -3.65 -3.01 31.65
CA GLN A 164 -2.38 -3.51 31.14
C GLN A 164 -2.34 -5.02 31.26
N MET A 165 -1.87 -5.69 30.22
CA MET A 165 -1.78 -7.15 30.21
C MET A 165 -0.58 -7.61 29.38
N VAL A 166 -0.12 -8.84 29.65
CA VAL A 166 0.95 -9.48 28.90
C VAL A 166 0.37 -10.66 28.15
N PRO A 167 0.42 -10.67 26.79
CA PRO A 167 -0.07 -11.80 25.99
C PRO A 167 0.61 -13.11 26.39
N ARG A 168 -0.16 -14.17 26.53
CA ARG A 168 0.32 -15.53 26.85
C ARG A 168 0.49 -16.34 25.57
N TYR A 169 1.54 -17.14 25.48
CA TYR A 169 1.72 -18.04 24.37
C TYR A 169 0.74 -19.21 24.47
N SER A 170 -0.03 -19.46 23.42
CA SER A 170 -0.91 -20.61 23.28
C SER A 170 -0.25 -21.64 22.37
N GLU A 171 0.02 -22.83 22.90
CA GLU A 171 0.61 -23.94 22.12
C GLU A 171 -0.35 -24.43 21.04
N GLU A 172 -1.66 -24.46 21.33
CA GLU A 172 -2.70 -24.83 20.38
C GLU A 172 -2.78 -23.90 19.16
N ALA A 173 -2.71 -22.57 19.43
CA ALA A 173 -2.79 -21.54 18.37
C ALA A 173 -1.42 -21.23 17.76
N GLY A 174 -0.30 -21.68 18.36
CA GLY A 174 1.06 -21.38 17.94
C GLY A 174 1.43 -19.90 17.98
N ARG A 175 0.73 -19.10 18.80
CA ARG A 175 0.90 -17.63 18.84
C ARG A 175 0.56 -17.05 20.22
N TYR A 176 0.97 -15.80 20.42
CA TYR A 176 0.63 -15.04 21.63
C TYR A 176 -0.81 -14.51 21.55
N LEU A 177 -1.60 -14.78 22.59
CA LEU A 177 -3.01 -14.39 22.72
C LEU A 177 -3.24 -13.64 24.03
N ILE A 178 -4.24 -12.79 24.04
CA ILE A 178 -4.79 -12.17 25.26
C ILE A 178 -6.09 -12.84 25.71
N GLY A 179 -6.63 -13.75 24.90
CA GLY A 179 -7.86 -14.51 25.23
C GLY A 179 -9.13 -13.73 24.98
N ILE A 180 -9.22 -13.01 23.87
CA ILE A 180 -10.46 -12.40 23.40
C ILE A 180 -10.88 -13.01 22.05
N SER A 181 -12.18 -13.15 21.86
CA SER A 181 -12.80 -13.45 20.58
C SER A 181 -13.55 -12.22 20.08
N GLY A 182 -13.51 -11.97 18.79
CA GLY A 182 -14.13 -10.82 18.15
C GLY A 182 -14.14 -10.96 16.64
N GLY A 183 -14.30 -9.85 15.92
CA GLY A 183 -14.26 -9.86 14.45
C GLY A 183 -15.55 -10.36 13.82
N VAL A 184 -16.67 -10.25 14.53
CA VAL A 184 -17.99 -10.53 13.95
C VAL A 184 -18.34 -9.42 12.98
N TYR A 185 -18.55 -9.79 11.72
CA TYR A 185 -18.90 -8.85 10.67
C TYR A 185 -20.27 -8.23 10.90
N ARG A 186 -20.34 -6.90 10.81
CA ARG A 186 -21.57 -6.12 10.90
C ARG A 186 -21.80 -5.40 9.58
N LYS A 187 -23.04 -5.43 9.10
CA LYS A 187 -23.40 -4.63 7.92
C LYS A 187 -23.41 -3.14 8.27
N PRO A 188 -22.88 -2.28 7.41
CA PRO A 188 -22.91 -0.83 7.64
C PRO A 188 -24.35 -0.31 7.63
N ALA A 189 -24.65 0.63 8.54
CA ALA A 189 -25.97 1.25 8.63
C ALA A 189 -26.16 2.37 7.59
N SER A 190 -25.07 2.87 7.00
CA SER A 190 -25.10 3.97 6.02
C SER A 190 -23.93 3.92 5.06
N VAL A 191 -24.09 4.61 3.92
CA VAL A 191 -23.02 4.80 2.92
C VAL A 191 -21.80 5.50 3.54
N ILE A 192 -22.03 6.46 4.44
CA ILE A 192 -20.96 7.18 5.12
C ILE A 192 -20.15 6.21 6.00
N GLN A 193 -20.83 5.32 6.73
CA GLN A 193 -20.15 4.31 7.53
C GLN A 193 -19.37 3.33 6.66
N THR A 194 -19.92 2.92 5.51
CA THR A 194 -19.18 2.12 4.53
C THR A 194 -17.91 2.82 4.08
N ALA A 195 -17.99 4.10 3.69
CA ALA A 195 -16.85 4.88 3.26
C ALA A 195 -15.79 5.04 4.36
N GLN A 196 -16.22 5.24 5.61
CA GLN A 196 -15.34 5.36 6.76
C GLN A 196 -14.59 4.07 7.05
N TYR A 197 -15.29 2.91 7.08
CA TYR A 197 -14.64 1.63 7.31
C TYR A 197 -13.77 1.19 6.13
N SER A 198 -14.12 1.58 4.91
CA SER A 198 -13.24 1.39 3.74
C SER A 198 -11.90 2.14 3.89
N PHE A 199 -11.93 3.34 4.46
CA PHE A 199 -10.72 4.06 4.80
C PHE A 199 -9.91 3.35 5.90
N TYR A 200 -10.58 2.80 6.92
CA TYR A 200 -9.90 2.03 7.96
C TYR A 200 -9.28 0.74 7.43
N GLU A 201 -9.91 0.10 6.44
CA GLU A 201 -9.38 -1.05 5.74
C GLU A 201 -8.07 -0.73 5.01
N VAL A 202 -8.05 0.33 4.21
CA VAL A 202 -6.81 0.77 3.52
C VAL A 202 -5.73 1.16 4.53
N ARG A 203 -6.08 1.90 5.59
CA ARG A 203 -5.16 2.26 6.67
C ARG A 203 -4.58 1.02 7.36
N TYR A 204 -5.38 -0.01 7.58
CA TYR A 204 -4.92 -1.29 8.13
C TYR A 204 -3.82 -1.89 7.27
N TRP A 205 -4.04 -2.02 5.96
CA TRP A 205 -3.05 -2.59 5.04
C TRP A 205 -1.78 -1.73 4.93
N ILE A 206 -1.91 -0.42 4.94
CA ILE A 206 -0.75 0.49 5.00
C ILE A 206 0.08 0.20 6.27
N ARG A 207 -0.55 0.09 7.43
CA ARG A 207 0.14 -0.23 8.69
C ARG A 207 0.82 -1.59 8.66
N VAL A 208 0.12 -2.61 8.18
CA VAL A 208 0.68 -3.96 8.03
C VAL A 208 1.92 -3.93 7.16
N THR A 209 1.87 -3.21 6.03
CA THR A 209 3.02 -3.07 5.12
C THR A 209 4.22 -2.42 5.82
N PHE A 210 4.03 -1.30 6.52
CA PHE A 210 5.12 -0.66 7.27
C PHE A 210 5.67 -1.54 8.38
N SER A 211 4.81 -2.24 9.12
CA SER A 211 5.24 -3.15 10.18
C SER A 211 6.03 -4.33 9.62
N SER A 212 5.59 -4.90 8.50
CA SER A 212 6.30 -5.99 7.80
C SER A 212 7.66 -5.54 7.27
N LEU A 213 7.75 -4.33 6.70
CA LEU A 213 9.03 -3.71 6.30
C LEU A 213 9.96 -3.54 7.49
N GLY A 214 9.42 -3.09 8.64
CA GLY A 214 10.18 -2.98 9.88
C GLY A 214 10.77 -4.32 10.34
N MET A 215 10.02 -5.43 10.20
CA MET A 215 10.51 -6.77 10.53
C MET A 215 11.59 -7.25 9.56
N ILE A 216 11.43 -6.98 8.26
CA ILE A 216 12.44 -7.30 7.23
C ILE A 216 13.75 -6.57 7.53
N LEU A 217 13.70 -5.27 7.85
CA LEU A 217 14.88 -4.48 8.21
C LEU A 217 15.56 -5.00 9.46
N LYS A 218 14.81 -5.51 10.44
CA LYS A 218 15.33 -6.13 11.66
C LYS A 218 15.78 -7.59 11.46
N ARG A 219 15.74 -8.11 10.24
CA ARG A 219 16.07 -9.50 9.90
C ARG A 219 15.28 -10.55 10.69
N GLN A 220 14.05 -10.22 11.05
CA GLN A 220 13.14 -11.11 11.79
C GLN A 220 12.29 -12.01 10.86
N VAL A 221 12.43 -11.84 9.55
CA VAL A 221 11.69 -12.58 8.51
C VAL A 221 12.66 -13.30 7.63
N SER A 222 12.37 -14.57 7.30
CA SER A 222 13.15 -15.37 6.37
C SER A 222 12.85 -14.94 4.92
N SER A 223 13.84 -15.07 4.02
CA SER A 223 13.64 -14.82 2.59
C SER A 223 12.54 -15.71 1.97
N ASN A 224 12.29 -16.89 2.57
CA ASN A 224 11.24 -17.81 2.11
C ASN A 224 9.82 -17.32 2.45
N ASP A 225 9.69 -16.38 3.38
CA ASP A 225 8.39 -15.81 3.78
C ASP A 225 7.94 -14.68 2.85
N ILE A 226 8.85 -14.18 2.00
CA ILE A 226 8.55 -13.12 1.05
C ILE A 226 7.94 -13.73 -0.22
N ALA A 227 6.69 -13.36 -0.52
CA ALA A 227 6.01 -13.83 -1.71
C ALA A 227 6.53 -13.09 -2.97
N GLY A 228 7.22 -13.82 -3.84
CA GLY A 228 7.57 -13.33 -5.16
C GLY A 228 6.37 -13.28 -6.12
N PRO A 229 6.53 -12.68 -7.33
CA PRO A 229 5.44 -12.52 -8.31
C PRO A 229 4.74 -13.83 -8.68
N VAL A 230 5.48 -14.92 -8.82
CA VAL A 230 4.94 -16.25 -9.13
C VAL A 230 4.02 -16.75 -8.00
N ARG A 231 4.42 -16.55 -6.75
CA ARG A 231 3.61 -16.94 -5.59
C ARG A 231 2.33 -16.12 -5.49
N ILE A 232 2.39 -14.83 -5.83
CA ILE A 232 1.21 -13.95 -5.88
C ILE A 232 0.22 -14.45 -6.92
N VAL A 233 0.67 -14.76 -8.16
CA VAL A 233 -0.18 -15.31 -9.21
C VAL A 233 -0.79 -16.65 -8.81
N SER A 234 0.00 -17.53 -8.19
CA SER A 234 -0.48 -18.80 -7.64
C SER A 234 -1.57 -18.59 -6.57
N MET A 235 -1.36 -17.66 -5.63
CA MET A 235 -2.35 -17.33 -4.61
C MET A 235 -3.68 -16.84 -5.23
N ILE A 236 -3.62 -15.97 -6.22
CA ILE A 236 -4.82 -15.49 -6.94
C ILE A 236 -5.55 -16.68 -7.60
N GLY A 237 -4.81 -17.55 -8.31
CA GLY A 237 -5.36 -18.73 -8.96
C GLY A 237 -6.02 -19.70 -7.98
N THR A 238 -5.38 -19.97 -6.85
CA THR A 238 -5.92 -20.84 -5.78
C THR A 238 -7.18 -20.22 -5.18
N THR A 239 -7.15 -18.94 -4.83
CA THR A 239 -8.30 -18.23 -4.27
C THR A 239 -9.50 -18.27 -5.22
N VAL A 240 -9.30 -18.04 -6.52
CA VAL A 240 -10.38 -18.13 -7.52
C VAL A 240 -10.93 -19.55 -7.56
N LYS A 241 -10.05 -20.56 -7.65
CA LYS A 241 -10.47 -21.97 -7.74
C LYS A 241 -11.26 -22.42 -6.52
N GLU A 242 -10.81 -22.08 -5.32
CA GLU A 242 -11.51 -22.41 -4.07
C GLU A 242 -12.85 -21.67 -3.91
N SER A 243 -12.91 -20.44 -4.43
CA SER A 243 -14.12 -19.61 -4.32
C SER A 243 -15.19 -19.94 -5.34
N GLN A 244 -14.86 -20.61 -6.44
CA GLN A 244 -15.81 -20.92 -7.53
C GLN A 244 -17.02 -21.73 -7.06
N SER A 245 -16.82 -22.66 -6.12
CA SER A 245 -17.89 -23.50 -5.55
C SER A 245 -18.94 -22.68 -4.74
N TYR A 246 -18.58 -21.49 -4.29
CA TYR A 246 -19.44 -20.62 -3.46
C TYR A 246 -20.16 -19.54 -4.26
N GLY A 247 -19.95 -19.49 -5.57
CA GLY A 247 -20.60 -18.58 -6.49
C GLY A 247 -19.79 -17.33 -6.85
N LEU A 248 -20.19 -16.71 -7.96
CA LEU A 248 -19.44 -15.57 -8.57
C LEU A 248 -19.24 -14.39 -7.61
N MET A 249 -20.23 -14.12 -6.74
CA MET A 249 -20.12 -12.98 -5.81
C MET A 249 -18.96 -13.17 -4.81
N ILE A 250 -18.76 -14.38 -4.32
CA ILE A 250 -17.66 -14.68 -3.39
C ILE A 250 -16.30 -14.60 -4.10
N VAL A 251 -16.24 -15.06 -5.36
CA VAL A 251 -15.05 -14.88 -6.20
C VAL A 251 -14.69 -13.40 -6.34
N LEU A 252 -15.69 -12.55 -6.66
CA LEU A 252 -15.46 -11.11 -6.82
C LEU A 252 -15.02 -10.44 -5.51
N VAL A 253 -15.63 -10.80 -4.38
CA VAL A 253 -15.24 -10.29 -3.06
C VAL A 253 -13.80 -10.69 -2.72
N ASN A 254 -13.42 -11.95 -2.97
CA ASN A 254 -12.07 -12.42 -2.69
C ASN A 254 -11.01 -11.76 -3.61
N LEU A 255 -11.33 -11.58 -4.89
CA LEU A 255 -10.48 -10.83 -5.82
C LEU A 255 -10.35 -9.36 -5.41
N ALA A 256 -11.45 -8.74 -4.96
CA ALA A 256 -11.41 -7.38 -4.45
C ALA A 256 -10.54 -7.27 -3.17
N ASN A 257 -10.62 -8.22 -2.25
CA ASN A 257 -9.73 -8.28 -1.08
C ASN A 257 -8.26 -8.39 -1.48
N MET A 258 -7.93 -9.23 -2.47
CA MET A 258 -6.57 -9.30 -3.00
C MET A 258 -6.15 -7.99 -3.68
N CYS A 259 -7.06 -7.34 -4.38
CA CYS A 259 -6.81 -6.02 -4.99
C CYS A 259 -6.51 -4.97 -3.92
N ILE A 260 -7.24 -4.94 -2.79
CA ILE A 260 -6.97 -4.04 -1.66
C ILE A 260 -5.55 -4.25 -1.13
N LEU A 261 -5.19 -5.52 -0.83
CA LEU A 261 -3.88 -5.90 -0.33
C LEU A 261 -2.76 -5.46 -1.28
N LEU A 262 -2.87 -5.83 -2.56
CA LEU A 262 -1.82 -5.57 -3.54
C LEU A 262 -1.70 -4.07 -3.85
N SER A 263 -2.82 -3.36 -4.01
CA SER A 263 -2.81 -1.93 -4.31
C SER A 263 -2.29 -1.11 -3.13
N ALA A 264 -2.69 -1.43 -1.90
CA ALA A 264 -2.18 -0.75 -0.72
C ALA A 264 -0.67 -0.98 -0.55
N ASN A 265 -0.19 -2.23 -0.71
CA ASN A 265 1.23 -2.55 -0.66
C ASN A 265 2.01 -1.83 -1.76
N LEU A 266 1.53 -1.86 -2.99
CA LEU A 266 2.18 -1.18 -4.12
C LEU A 266 2.23 0.33 -3.90
N GLY A 267 1.16 0.94 -3.38
CA GLY A 267 1.13 2.35 -3.03
C GLY A 267 2.18 2.72 -1.99
N VAL A 268 2.35 1.92 -0.93
CA VAL A 268 3.39 2.13 0.09
C VAL A 268 4.78 1.90 -0.49
N MET A 269 4.99 0.78 -1.20
CA MET A 269 6.30 0.45 -1.77
C MET A 269 6.78 1.52 -2.74
N ASN A 270 5.90 2.06 -3.59
CA ASN A 270 6.23 3.12 -4.53
C ASN A 270 6.59 4.46 -3.85
N LEU A 271 6.17 4.68 -2.60
CA LEU A 271 6.56 5.86 -1.82
C LEU A 271 7.89 5.69 -1.07
N LEU A 272 8.46 4.48 -1.01
CA LEU A 272 9.74 4.27 -0.34
C LEU A 272 10.88 4.98 -1.09
N PRO A 273 11.85 5.59 -0.37
CA PRO A 273 12.99 6.29 -0.97
C PRO A 273 14.04 5.31 -1.54
N ILE A 274 13.60 4.42 -2.44
CA ILE A 274 14.47 3.43 -3.10
C ILE A 274 14.70 3.88 -4.55
N PRO A 275 15.93 3.91 -5.05
CA PRO A 275 16.27 4.47 -6.38
C PRO A 275 15.49 3.88 -7.56
N ALA A 276 15.04 2.63 -7.46
CA ALA A 276 14.29 1.95 -8.53
C ALA A 276 12.79 2.25 -8.51
N LEU A 277 12.28 2.96 -7.50
CA LEU A 277 10.87 3.24 -7.29
C LEU A 277 10.56 4.74 -7.43
N ASP A 278 9.28 5.07 -7.59
CA ASP A 278 8.80 6.46 -7.68
C ASP A 278 9.21 7.32 -6.49
N GLY A 279 9.26 6.71 -5.29
CA GLY A 279 9.71 7.36 -4.06
C GLY A 279 11.16 7.85 -4.11
N GLY A 280 12.05 7.13 -4.78
CA GLY A 280 13.43 7.59 -5.02
C GLY A 280 13.45 8.87 -5.86
N ARG A 281 12.65 8.93 -6.92
CA ARG A 281 12.49 10.13 -7.75
C ARG A 281 11.90 11.30 -6.97
N LEU A 282 10.91 11.01 -6.10
CA LEU A 282 10.31 12.03 -5.23
C LEU A 282 11.33 12.70 -4.31
N VAL A 283 12.28 11.96 -3.76
CA VAL A 283 13.35 12.52 -2.92
C VAL A 283 14.17 13.54 -3.70
N PHE A 284 14.59 13.22 -4.93
CA PHE A 284 15.35 14.15 -5.77
C PHE A 284 14.53 15.39 -6.14
N ILE A 285 13.25 15.22 -6.50
CA ILE A 285 12.37 16.35 -6.82
C ILE A 285 12.15 17.26 -5.60
N ILE A 286 12.00 16.67 -4.39
CA ILE A 286 11.87 17.44 -3.15
C ILE A 286 13.18 18.21 -2.85
N LEU A 287 14.33 17.57 -3.01
CA LEU A 287 15.63 18.23 -2.83
C LEU A 287 15.83 19.39 -3.81
N GLU A 288 15.43 19.21 -5.06
CA GLU A 288 15.44 20.29 -6.07
C GLU A 288 14.54 21.45 -5.67
N MET A 289 13.32 21.17 -5.20
CA MET A 289 12.41 22.20 -4.70
C MET A 289 12.98 22.98 -3.51
N LEU A 290 13.70 22.30 -2.60
CA LEU A 290 14.30 22.93 -1.42
C LEU A 290 15.53 23.76 -1.78
N ARG A 291 16.34 23.32 -2.77
CA ARG A 291 17.53 24.06 -3.23
C ARG A 291 17.21 25.22 -4.16
N GLY A 292 16.02 25.21 -4.80
CA GLY A 292 15.63 26.21 -5.80
C GLY A 292 16.47 26.18 -7.10
N LYS A 293 17.24 25.11 -7.32
CA LYS A 293 18.08 24.87 -8.51
C LYS A 293 17.95 23.40 -8.89
N PRO A 294 17.87 23.07 -10.21
CA PRO A 294 17.89 21.69 -10.69
C PRO A 294 19.19 20.96 -10.34
#